data_4a14fcc9db91d950c56e79beafe25238
#
_entry.id   4a14fcc9db91d950c56e79beafe25238
#
_cell.length_a   1.000
_cell.length_b   1.000
_cell.length_c   1.000
_cell.angle_alpha   90.00
_cell.angle_beta   90.00
_cell.angle_gamma   90.00
#
_symmetry.space_group_name_H-M   'P 1'
#
loop_
_entity.id
_entity.type
_entity.pdbx_description
1 polymer ?
#
loop_
_entity_poly.entity_id
_entity_poly.type
_entity_poly.pdbx_seq_one_letter_code
_entity_poly.pdbx_strand_id
1 'polypeptide(L)'
;MTTPSIVDPATVLTNALGDASPDLMRTLLQTMINTLLSAEADAICGAEYGKPSADRVNSRNGYRTRELDTRVGTIDVAIPKLRSGTYFPEWLLERRKRSEAAMIT
;
A
#
# COMPACT_ATOMS: atom_id res chain seq x y z
N MET A 1 19.08 -15.33 -34.06
CA MET A 1 17.90 -14.90 -33.47
C MET A 1 18.04 -14.73 -32.00
N THR A 2 17.58 -13.79 -31.60
CA THR A 2 17.60 -13.54 -30.22
C THR A 2 16.41 -14.13 -29.58
N THR A 3 16.49 -14.28 -28.33
CA THR A 3 15.34 -14.57 -27.53
C THR A 3 15.03 -13.37 -26.67
N PRO A 4 14.64 -12.31 -27.34
CA PRO A 4 14.39 -11.06 -26.58
C PRO A 4 13.28 -11.23 -25.58
N SER A 5 12.51 -12.27 -25.71
CA SER A 5 11.43 -12.57 -24.79
C SER A 5 11.93 -13.01 -23.42
N ILE A 6 13.19 -13.38 -23.31
CA ILE A 6 13.74 -13.80 -22.02
C ILE A 6 14.30 -12.55 -21.35
N VAL A 7 13.42 -11.81 -20.77
CA VAL A 7 13.80 -10.62 -20.02
C VAL A 7 13.49 -10.88 -18.57
N ASP A 8 14.49 -10.71 -17.73
CA ASP A 8 14.30 -10.84 -16.30
C ASP A 8 13.38 -9.73 -15.80
N PRO A 9 12.20 -10.07 -15.26
CA PRO A 9 11.27 -9.05 -14.78
C PRO A 9 11.86 -8.13 -13.73
N ALA A 10 12.74 -8.65 -12.88
CA ALA A 10 13.38 -7.83 -11.86
C ALA A 10 14.31 -6.79 -12.47
N THR A 11 15.04 -7.17 -13.52
CA THR A 11 15.93 -6.25 -14.23
C THR A 11 15.14 -5.17 -14.94
N VAL A 12 14.07 -5.55 -15.63
CA VAL A 12 13.19 -4.60 -16.32
C VAL A 12 12.61 -3.61 -15.32
N LEU A 13 12.12 -4.10 -14.21
CA LEU A 13 11.53 -3.24 -13.18
C LEU A 13 12.57 -2.30 -12.59
N THR A 14 13.77 -2.82 -12.29
CA THR A 14 14.85 -2.01 -11.75
C THR A 14 15.26 -0.90 -12.71
N ASN A 15 15.37 -1.22 -13.98
CA ASN A 15 15.72 -0.23 -15.01
C ASN A 15 14.63 0.83 -15.15
N ALA A 16 13.37 0.39 -15.16
CA ALA A 16 12.25 1.30 -15.27
C ALA A 16 12.17 2.24 -14.07
N LEU A 17 12.39 1.73 -12.86
CA LEU A 17 12.37 2.54 -11.65
C LEU A 17 13.58 3.49 -11.59
N GLY A 18 14.74 3.05 -12.08
CA GLY A 18 15.92 3.91 -12.12
C GLY A 18 15.76 5.12 -13.04
N ASP A 19 14.99 4.96 -14.11
CA ASP A 19 14.72 6.02 -15.06
C ASP A 19 13.44 6.79 -14.77
N ALA A 20 12.66 6.32 -13.79
CA ALA A 20 11.36 6.92 -13.49
C ALA A 20 11.52 8.28 -12.82
N SER A 21 10.60 9.18 -13.12
CA SER A 21 10.52 10.46 -12.44
C SER A 21 10.10 10.25 -10.97
N PRO A 22 10.43 11.18 -10.08
CA PRO A 22 9.96 11.11 -8.70
C PRO A 22 8.44 11.05 -8.60
N ASP A 23 7.72 11.71 -9.50
CA ASP A 23 6.26 11.68 -9.51
C ASP A 23 5.74 10.29 -9.84
N LEU A 24 6.35 9.61 -10.80
CA LEU A 24 5.96 8.24 -11.13
C LEU A 24 6.24 7.30 -9.96
N MET A 25 7.39 7.42 -9.33
CA MET A 25 7.74 6.59 -8.18
C MET A 25 6.78 6.81 -7.02
N ARG A 26 6.40 8.07 -6.78
CA ARG A 26 5.43 8.40 -5.74
C ARG A 26 4.07 7.77 -6.04
N THR A 27 3.61 7.85 -7.29
CA THR A 27 2.34 7.26 -7.71
C THR A 27 2.36 5.74 -7.55
N LEU A 28 3.45 5.08 -7.93
CA LEU A 28 3.59 3.65 -7.79
C LEU A 28 3.57 3.23 -6.32
N LEU A 29 4.31 3.94 -5.49
CA LEU A 29 4.36 3.65 -4.05
C LEU A 29 2.98 3.82 -3.42
N GLN A 30 2.29 4.91 -3.73
CA GLN A 30 0.95 5.16 -3.22
C GLN A 30 -0.02 4.04 -3.64
N THR A 31 0.03 3.64 -4.92
CA THR A 31 -0.82 2.57 -5.42
C THR A 31 -0.53 1.25 -4.73
N MET A 32 0.74 0.91 -4.54
CA MET A 32 1.13 -0.33 -3.88
C MET A 32 0.64 -0.37 -2.43
N ILE A 33 0.86 0.70 -1.69
CA ILE A 33 0.45 0.77 -0.29
C ILE A 33 -1.07 0.68 -0.18
N ASN A 34 -1.80 1.42 -1.00
CA ASN A 34 -3.26 1.39 -0.96
C ASN A 34 -3.81 0.01 -1.35
N THR A 35 -3.15 -0.68 -2.27
CA THR A 35 -3.52 -2.05 -2.64
C THR A 35 -3.30 -3.01 -1.48
N LEU A 36 -2.18 -2.88 -0.77
CA LEU A 36 -1.91 -3.72 0.40
C LEU A 36 -2.90 -3.47 1.53
N LEU A 37 -3.23 -2.21 1.79
CA LEU A 37 -4.21 -1.86 2.81
C LEU A 37 -5.58 -2.45 2.47
N SER A 38 -5.96 -2.40 1.20
CA SER A 38 -7.21 -2.98 0.74
C SER A 38 -7.25 -4.49 0.93
N ALA A 39 -6.15 -5.17 0.58
CA ALA A 39 -6.05 -6.62 0.72
C ALA A 39 -6.11 -7.05 2.19
N GLU A 40 -5.45 -6.32 3.08
CA GLU A 40 -5.50 -6.63 4.52
C GLU A 40 -6.91 -6.43 5.08
N ALA A 41 -7.60 -5.37 4.67
CA ALA A 41 -8.97 -5.13 5.11
C ALA A 41 -9.90 -6.23 4.63
N ASP A 42 -9.72 -6.72 3.41
CA ASP A 42 -10.51 -7.85 2.88
C ASP A 42 -10.27 -9.11 3.71
N ALA A 43 -9.03 -9.38 4.07
CA ALA A 43 -8.69 -10.54 4.90
C ALA A 43 -9.34 -10.44 6.28
N ILE A 44 -9.33 -9.27 6.88
CA ILE A 44 -9.94 -9.03 8.19
C ILE A 44 -11.45 -9.19 8.11
N CYS A 45 -12.08 -8.73 7.02
CA CYS A 45 -13.52 -8.85 6.83
C CYS A 45 -13.95 -10.27 6.43
N GLY A 46 -13.02 -11.11 6.00
CA GLY A 46 -13.31 -12.46 5.56
C GLY A 46 -13.89 -12.56 4.16
N ALA A 47 -13.92 -11.43 3.40
CA ALA A 47 -14.46 -11.42 2.05
C ALA A 47 -13.99 -10.17 1.31
N GLU A 48 -13.96 -10.25 -0.02
CA GLU A 48 -13.65 -9.10 -0.85
C GLU A 48 -14.69 -8.00 -0.71
N TYR A 49 -14.23 -6.78 -0.81
CA TYR A 49 -15.09 -5.61 -0.74
C TYR A 49 -16.15 -5.64 -1.86
N GLY A 50 -17.38 -5.42 -1.46
CA GLY A 50 -18.50 -5.34 -2.40
C GLY A 50 -19.03 -6.67 -2.88
N LYS A 51 -18.46 -7.80 -2.45
CA LYS A 51 -18.94 -9.12 -2.84
C LYS A 51 -19.65 -9.81 -1.69
N PRO A 52 -20.88 -10.29 -1.90
CA PRO A 52 -21.57 -11.09 -0.87
C PRO A 52 -20.81 -12.37 -0.58
N SER A 53 -20.72 -12.73 0.68
CA SER A 53 -20.06 -13.98 1.08
C SER A 53 -20.59 -14.42 2.44
N ALA A 54 -20.76 -15.73 2.58
CA ALA A 54 -21.14 -16.33 3.85
C ALA A 54 -20.01 -16.27 4.89
N ASP A 55 -18.78 -16.09 4.40
CA ASP A 55 -17.58 -16.04 5.26
C ASP A 55 -17.32 -14.64 5.82
N ARG A 56 -18.10 -13.67 5.39
CA ARG A 56 -17.88 -12.30 5.84
C ARG A 56 -18.20 -12.15 7.33
N VAL A 57 -17.24 -11.65 8.07
CA VAL A 57 -17.38 -11.39 9.50
C VAL A 57 -17.42 -9.91 9.81
N ASN A 58 -17.10 -9.06 8.83
CA ASN A 58 -17.11 -7.62 8.99
C ASN A 58 -17.26 -6.97 7.62
N SER A 59 -17.39 -5.67 7.57
CA SER A 59 -17.46 -4.93 6.32
C SER A 59 -16.77 -3.59 6.49
N ARG A 60 -16.38 -3.01 5.34
CA ARG A 60 -15.76 -1.70 5.32
C ARG A 60 -16.82 -0.61 5.45
N ASN A 61 -16.41 0.49 6.02
CA ASN A 61 -17.27 1.65 6.22
C ASN A 61 -16.50 2.91 5.82
N GLY A 62 -16.17 3.02 4.52
CA GLY A 62 -15.43 4.14 3.99
C GLY A 62 -13.93 4.07 4.28
N TYR A 63 -13.28 5.21 4.17
CA TYR A 63 -11.83 5.34 4.34
C TYR A 63 -11.53 6.55 5.21
N ARG A 64 -10.39 6.49 5.87
CA ARG A 64 -9.77 7.71 6.39
C ARG A 64 -8.47 7.90 5.63
N THR A 65 -8.22 9.13 5.22
CA THR A 65 -7.03 9.47 4.45
C THR A 65 -5.97 10.03 5.39
N ARG A 66 -4.73 9.59 5.20
CA ARG A 66 -3.58 10.13 5.92
C ARG A 66 -2.46 10.42 4.95
N GLU A 67 -1.72 11.47 5.22
CA GLU A 67 -0.53 11.79 4.48
C GLU A 67 0.66 11.07 5.11
N LEU A 68 1.51 10.52 4.26
CA LEU A 68 2.71 9.84 4.68
C LEU A 68 3.90 10.40 3.91
N ASP A 69 4.89 10.90 4.63
CA ASP A 69 6.10 11.43 4.00
C ASP A 69 7.04 10.29 3.69
N THR A 70 7.48 10.25 2.44
CA THR A 70 8.40 9.22 1.97
C THR A 70 9.58 9.86 1.24
N ARG A 71 10.56 9.05 0.90
CA ARG A 71 11.73 9.51 0.13
C ARG A 71 11.35 10.04 -1.26
N VAL A 72 10.23 9.61 -1.78
CA VAL A 72 9.76 10.05 -3.10
C VAL A 72 8.70 11.16 -3.00
N GLY A 73 8.47 11.67 -1.80
CA GLY A 73 7.51 12.72 -1.53
C GLY A 73 6.37 12.26 -0.64
N THR A 74 5.44 13.15 -0.41
CA THR A 74 4.26 12.85 0.40
C THR A 74 3.25 12.06 -0.44
N ILE A 75 2.74 10.98 0.12
CA ILE A 75 1.69 10.17 -0.51
C ILE A 75 0.45 10.19 0.36
N ASP A 76 -0.70 9.98 -0.28
CA ASP A 76 -1.97 9.85 0.42
C ASP A 76 -2.30 8.37 0.56
N VAL A 77 -2.49 7.93 1.80
CA VAL A 77 -2.88 6.55 2.06
C VAL A 77 -4.34 6.52 2.50
N ALA A 78 -5.09 5.63 1.87
CA ALA A 78 -6.51 5.44 2.15
C ALA A 78 -6.64 4.21 3.04
N ILE A 79 -6.83 4.44 4.33
CA ILE A 79 -6.95 3.37 5.32
C ILE A 79 -8.43 2.99 5.42
N PRO A 80 -8.80 1.74 5.05
CA PRO A 80 -10.19 1.33 5.16
C PRO A 80 -10.69 1.37 6.59
N LYS A 81 -11.87 1.93 6.79
CA LYS A 81 -12.57 1.86 8.08
C LYS A 81 -13.40 0.59 8.10
N LEU A 82 -13.49 -0.02 9.26
CA LEU A 82 -14.33 -1.19 9.45
C LEU A 82 -15.63 -0.75 10.12
N ARG A 83 -16.69 -1.46 9.80
CA ARG A 83 -17.99 -1.22 10.40
C ARG A 83 -17.97 -1.52 11.90
N SER A 84 -17.21 -2.54 12.28
CA SER A 84 -17.06 -2.94 13.66
C SER A 84 -15.57 -3.02 13.97
N GLY A 85 -15.14 -2.33 15.01
CA GLY A 85 -13.73 -2.28 15.38
C GLY A 85 -12.94 -1.30 14.55
N THR A 86 -11.63 -1.35 14.71
CA THR A 86 -10.71 -0.44 14.03
C THR A 86 -9.63 -1.24 13.32
N TYR A 87 -9.39 -0.92 12.06
CA TYR A 87 -8.23 -1.42 11.34
C TYR A 87 -7.11 -0.40 11.47
N PHE A 88 -5.98 -0.87 11.95
CA PHE A 88 -4.81 -0.03 12.13
C PHE A 88 -3.59 -0.72 11.50
N PRO A 89 -3.05 -0.18 10.41
CA PRO A 89 -1.89 -0.79 9.75
C PRO A 89 -0.61 -0.49 10.50
N GLU A 90 -0.32 -1.27 11.53
CA GLU A 90 0.85 -1.07 12.39
C GLU A 90 2.15 -1.08 11.61
N TRP A 91 2.27 -1.96 10.62
CA TRP A 91 3.48 -2.08 9.81
C TRP A 91 3.84 -0.75 9.13
N LEU A 92 2.84 0.06 8.78
CA LEU A 92 3.04 1.33 8.10
C LEU A 92 3.30 2.46 9.11
N LEU A 93 2.45 2.58 10.10
CA LEU A 93 2.47 3.71 11.04
C LEU A 93 3.56 3.56 12.10
N GLU A 94 3.83 2.36 12.53
CA GLU A 94 4.90 2.09 13.48
C GLU A 94 6.27 2.38 12.90
N ARG A 95 6.49 2.06 11.64
CA ARG A 95 7.75 2.38 10.96
C ARG A 95 7.99 3.88 10.92
N ARG A 96 6.96 4.66 10.69
CA ARG A 96 7.06 6.11 10.70
C ARG A 96 7.50 6.61 12.06
N LYS A 97 6.91 6.09 13.14
CA LYS A 97 7.30 6.47 14.49
C LYS A 97 8.75 6.16 14.79
N ARG A 98 9.23 5.02 14.35
CA ARG A 98 10.64 4.64 14.54
C ARG A 98 11.57 5.59 13.81
N SER A 99 11.23 5.96 12.59
CA SER A 99 12.01 6.91 11.81
C SER A 99 12.06 8.28 12.46
N GLU A 100 10.95 8.76 12.94
CA GLU A 100 10.86 10.03 13.64
C GLU A 100 11.67 10.01 14.93
N ALA A 101 11.58 8.94 15.70
CA ALA A 101 12.35 8.79 16.93
C ALA A 101 13.84 8.76 16.65
N ALA A 102 14.28 8.08 15.60
CA ALA A 102 15.68 8.03 15.22
C ALA A 102 16.21 9.40 14.80
N MET A 103 15.39 10.23 14.21
CA MET A 103 15.77 11.57 13.81
C MET A 103 15.89 12.54 14.98
N ILE A 104 15.18 12.29 16.05
CA ILE A 104 15.17 13.15 17.22
C ILE A 104 16.39 12.92 18.10
N THR A 105 16.91 11.71 18.07
CA THR A 105 18.09 11.37 18.86
C THR A 105 19.36 11.73 18.10
#